data_adbd9e8cf6d7336b04ffefd0eacd7422
#
_entry.id   adbd9e8cf6d7336b04ffefd0eacd7422
#
_cell.length_a   1.000
_cell.length_b   1.000
_cell.length_c   1.000
_cell.angle_alpha   90.00
_cell.angle_beta   90.00
_cell.angle_gamma   90.00
#
_symmetry.space_group_name_H-M   'P 1'
#
loop_
_entity.id
_entity.type
_entity.pdbx_description
1 polymer ?
#
loop_
_entity_poly.entity_id
_entity_poly.type
_entity_poly.pdbx_seq_one_letter_code
_entity_poly.pdbx_strand_id
1 'polypeptide(L)'
;VEIMDTTLRDGEQTSGVSFAAHEKLSIAQMLLGDLGVNRVEIASARVSDGEFEAVKRVAAWAERTGNLHKLEVLGFVDGDASLNWIESAGCRVVNLLCKGSYKHVTEQLRKLPEQHIADIRSVVSLATERGIEVNIYLEDWSNGIKNSPDYVFQLIDALKDLPIRRFMLPDTLGILNPGNTYEFCKQMLEHYPGLHFDFHAHNDYDLAVANVYSAVRALSLIHISEPTRRTPI
;
A
#
# COMPACT_ATOMS: atom_id res chain seq x y z
N VAL A 1 0.59 -2.28 -15.78
CA VAL A 1 0.49 -1.35 -14.63
C VAL A 1 -0.90 -1.51 -14.03
N GLU A 2 -0.97 -1.70 -12.72
CA GLU A 2 -2.22 -1.68 -11.95
C GLU A 2 -2.38 -0.31 -11.28
N ILE A 3 -3.63 0.14 -11.16
CA ILE A 3 -3.97 1.39 -10.48
C ILE A 3 -4.76 1.04 -9.23
N MET A 4 -4.30 1.54 -8.07
CA MET A 4 -5.05 1.55 -6.82
C MET A 4 -5.52 2.98 -6.55
N ASP A 5 -6.80 3.16 -6.27
CA ASP A 5 -7.36 4.42 -5.82
C ASP A 5 -7.43 4.46 -4.29
N THR A 6 -7.02 5.57 -3.68
CA THR A 6 -7.01 5.76 -2.22
C THR A 6 -7.89 6.93 -1.78
N THR A 7 -8.76 7.44 -2.65
CA THR A 7 -9.65 8.57 -2.35
C THR A 7 -10.46 8.35 -1.09
N LEU A 8 -10.98 7.13 -0.89
CA LEU A 8 -11.85 6.78 0.24
C LEU A 8 -11.11 6.57 1.57
N ARG A 9 -9.77 6.48 1.55
CA ARG A 9 -8.96 6.36 2.74
C ARG A 9 -8.05 7.56 2.91
N ASP A 10 -7.04 7.71 2.04
CA ASP A 10 -6.04 8.77 2.13
C ASP A 10 -6.62 10.14 1.73
N GLY A 11 -7.44 10.16 0.69
CA GLY A 11 -8.15 11.36 0.28
C GLY A 11 -9.09 11.92 1.36
N GLU A 12 -9.72 11.06 2.16
CA GLU A 12 -10.57 11.46 3.28
C GLU A 12 -9.80 12.06 4.46
N GLN A 13 -8.48 11.85 4.54
CA GLN A 13 -7.63 12.49 5.55
C GLN A 13 -7.38 13.98 5.26
N THR A 14 -7.80 14.48 4.10
CA THR A 14 -7.73 15.89 3.73
C THR A 14 -8.65 16.71 4.64
N SER A 15 -8.15 17.81 5.18
CA SER A 15 -8.94 18.69 6.04
C SER A 15 -10.23 19.15 5.38
N GLY A 16 -11.36 18.96 6.06
CA GLY A 16 -12.70 19.33 5.56
C GLY A 16 -13.35 18.30 4.62
N VAL A 17 -12.71 17.17 4.36
CA VAL A 17 -13.29 16.06 3.61
C VAL A 17 -13.80 14.99 4.59
N SER A 18 -15.03 14.54 4.38
CA SER A 18 -15.63 13.41 5.08
C SER A 18 -16.74 12.82 4.22
N PHE A 19 -16.77 11.52 4.08
CA PHE A 19 -17.75 10.81 3.28
C PHE A 19 -18.76 10.06 4.15
N ALA A 20 -20.04 10.25 3.88
CA ALA A 20 -21.07 9.40 4.46
C ALA A 20 -21.00 7.98 3.85
N ALA A 21 -21.55 7.00 4.57
CA ALA A 21 -21.48 5.59 4.15
C ALA A 21 -22.07 5.33 2.74
N HIS A 22 -23.10 6.08 2.34
CA HIS A 22 -23.69 5.96 1.00
C HIS A 22 -22.81 6.60 -0.08
N GLU A 23 -22.07 7.66 0.26
CA GLU A 23 -21.12 8.32 -0.65
C GLU A 23 -19.90 7.42 -0.91
N LYS A 24 -19.33 6.80 0.15
CA LYS A 24 -18.26 5.82 -0.01
C LYS A 24 -18.69 4.67 -0.94
N LEU A 25 -19.91 4.17 -0.77
CA LEU A 25 -20.43 3.13 -1.67
C LEU A 25 -20.53 3.62 -3.11
N SER A 26 -21.10 4.82 -3.34
CA SER A 26 -21.26 5.38 -4.69
C SER A 26 -19.92 5.63 -5.37
N ILE A 27 -18.94 6.16 -4.62
CA ILE A 27 -17.58 6.40 -5.14
C ILE A 27 -16.90 5.07 -5.48
N ALA A 28 -16.98 4.05 -4.59
CA ALA A 28 -16.42 2.72 -4.87
C ALA A 28 -17.04 2.07 -6.12
N GLN A 29 -18.35 2.27 -6.34
CA GLN A 29 -19.05 1.80 -7.53
C GLN A 29 -18.54 2.47 -8.80
N MET A 30 -18.36 3.79 -8.78
CA MET A 30 -17.80 4.53 -9.92
C MET A 30 -16.35 4.14 -10.19
N LEU A 31 -15.53 4.00 -9.16
CA LEU A 31 -14.12 3.63 -9.31
C LEU A 31 -13.94 2.24 -9.91
N LEU A 32 -14.64 1.25 -9.37
CA LEU A 32 -14.51 -0.15 -9.81
C LEU A 32 -15.35 -0.50 -11.03
N GLY A 33 -16.51 0.14 -11.18
CA GLY A 33 -17.46 -0.13 -12.27
C GLY A 33 -17.22 0.75 -13.49
N ASP A 34 -17.27 2.05 -13.33
CA ASP A 34 -17.24 2.98 -14.46
C ASP A 34 -15.82 3.32 -14.90
N LEU A 35 -14.93 3.62 -13.95
CA LEU A 35 -13.53 3.95 -14.22
C LEU A 35 -12.65 2.72 -14.43
N GLY A 36 -13.01 1.60 -13.79
CA GLY A 36 -12.31 0.34 -13.96
C GLY A 36 -10.93 0.27 -13.32
N VAL A 37 -10.72 0.96 -12.18
CA VAL A 37 -9.46 0.83 -11.42
C VAL A 37 -9.27 -0.61 -10.92
N ASN A 38 -8.05 -1.02 -10.74
CA ASN A 38 -7.74 -2.40 -10.37
C ASN A 38 -8.06 -2.68 -8.91
N ARG A 39 -7.86 -1.70 -8.01
CA ARG A 39 -8.02 -1.83 -6.56
C ARG A 39 -8.46 -0.50 -5.94
N VAL A 40 -9.13 -0.57 -4.79
CA VAL A 40 -9.56 0.60 -4.02
C VAL A 40 -9.25 0.39 -2.55
N GLU A 41 -8.52 1.30 -1.94
CA GLU A 41 -8.34 1.36 -0.50
C GLU A 41 -9.48 2.20 0.10
N ILE A 42 -10.36 1.55 0.86
CA ILE A 42 -11.66 2.12 1.23
C ILE A 42 -11.73 2.73 2.62
N ALA A 43 -10.79 2.38 3.50
CA ALA A 43 -10.79 2.83 4.89
C ALA A 43 -9.49 2.50 5.62
N SER A 44 -9.33 3.10 6.80
CA SER A 44 -8.43 2.61 7.85
C SER A 44 -9.22 1.83 8.90
N ALA A 45 -8.67 0.70 9.35
CA ALA A 45 -9.30 -0.11 10.37
C ALA A 45 -9.39 0.64 11.72
N ARG A 46 -10.47 0.41 12.47
CA ARG A 46 -10.62 0.86 13.87
C ARG A 46 -10.71 2.37 14.07
N VAL A 47 -11.11 3.12 13.04
CA VAL A 47 -11.26 4.59 13.15
C VAL A 47 -12.55 4.96 13.88
N SER A 48 -13.69 4.44 13.44
CA SER A 48 -15.00 4.73 14.04
C SER A 48 -16.05 3.66 13.68
N ASP A 49 -17.17 3.65 14.41
CA ASP A 49 -18.31 2.79 14.07
C ASP A 49 -18.95 3.18 12.73
N GLY A 50 -18.96 4.47 12.41
CA GLY A 50 -19.46 4.97 11.12
C GLY A 50 -18.63 4.45 9.95
N GLU A 51 -17.31 4.43 10.10
CA GLU A 51 -16.38 3.86 9.13
C GLU A 51 -16.61 2.35 8.96
N PHE A 52 -16.80 1.64 10.05
CA PHE A 52 -17.10 0.21 10.04
C PHE A 52 -18.37 -0.10 9.22
N GLU A 53 -19.46 0.62 9.46
CA GLU A 53 -20.71 0.44 8.74
C GLU A 53 -20.60 0.84 7.25
N ALA A 54 -19.80 1.84 6.94
CA ALA A 54 -19.50 2.21 5.55
C ALA A 54 -18.77 1.07 4.81
N VAL A 55 -17.72 0.54 5.43
CA VAL A 55 -16.94 -0.58 4.86
C VAL A 55 -17.80 -1.83 4.68
N LYS A 56 -18.65 -2.18 5.65
CA LYS A 56 -19.58 -3.30 5.51
C LYS A 56 -20.51 -3.18 4.29
N ARG A 57 -21.03 -1.96 4.05
CA ARG A 57 -21.89 -1.71 2.89
C ARG A 57 -21.13 -1.87 1.57
N VAL A 58 -19.92 -1.34 1.49
CA VAL A 58 -19.07 -1.46 0.30
C VAL A 58 -18.66 -2.92 0.08
N ALA A 59 -18.25 -3.65 1.14
CA ALA A 59 -17.88 -5.05 1.08
C ALA A 59 -19.05 -5.94 0.62
N ALA A 60 -20.24 -5.76 1.18
CA ALA A 60 -21.43 -6.50 0.78
C ALA A 60 -21.84 -6.26 -0.67
N TRP A 61 -21.66 -5.04 -1.20
CA TRP A 61 -21.85 -4.77 -2.62
C TRP A 61 -20.77 -5.45 -3.47
N ALA A 62 -19.51 -5.32 -3.10
CA ALA A 62 -18.39 -5.87 -3.84
C ALA A 62 -18.42 -7.41 -3.90
N GLU A 63 -18.87 -8.06 -2.84
CA GLU A 63 -19.08 -9.51 -2.82
C GLU A 63 -20.13 -9.95 -3.86
N ARG A 64 -21.29 -9.26 -3.89
CA ARG A 64 -22.35 -9.57 -4.89
C ARG A 64 -21.93 -9.33 -6.34
N THR A 65 -20.95 -8.45 -6.56
CA THR A 65 -20.47 -8.08 -7.91
C THR A 65 -19.13 -8.73 -8.27
N GLY A 66 -18.60 -9.62 -7.42
CA GLY A 66 -17.32 -10.29 -7.64
C GLY A 66 -16.08 -9.41 -7.50
N ASN A 67 -16.21 -8.21 -6.89
CA ASN A 67 -15.14 -7.24 -6.74
C ASN A 67 -14.48 -7.23 -5.34
N LEU A 68 -14.86 -8.15 -4.44
CA LEU A 68 -14.38 -8.13 -3.05
C LEU A 68 -12.83 -8.18 -2.95
N HIS A 69 -12.19 -8.93 -3.84
CA HIS A 69 -10.73 -9.06 -3.91
C HIS A 69 -10.00 -7.77 -4.32
N LYS A 70 -10.74 -6.76 -4.77
CA LYS A 70 -10.22 -5.43 -5.17
C LYS A 70 -10.33 -4.40 -4.05
N LEU A 71 -11.04 -4.74 -2.95
CA LEU A 71 -11.18 -3.87 -1.79
C LEU A 71 -10.04 -4.10 -0.81
N GLU A 72 -9.35 -3.04 -0.46
CA GLU A 72 -8.24 -3.06 0.48
C GLU A 72 -8.55 -2.14 1.67
N VAL A 73 -8.09 -2.52 2.86
CA VAL A 73 -8.25 -1.74 4.10
C VAL A 73 -6.90 -1.57 4.76
N LEU A 74 -6.58 -0.34 5.14
CA LEU A 74 -5.37 -0.05 5.91
C LEU A 74 -5.53 -0.64 7.32
N GLY A 75 -4.61 -1.49 7.71
CA GLY A 75 -4.53 -2.08 9.06
C GLY A 75 -3.20 -1.78 9.72
N PHE A 76 -3.11 -2.08 11.00
CA PHE A 76 -1.95 -1.76 11.82
C PHE A 76 -1.28 -3.02 12.38
N VAL A 77 0.00 -2.89 12.76
CA VAL A 77 0.75 -3.94 13.48
C VAL A 77 0.34 -3.89 14.96
N ASP A 78 -0.89 -4.36 15.25
CA ASP A 78 -1.57 -4.28 16.55
C ASP A 78 -2.10 -5.64 17.05
N GLY A 79 -1.38 -6.71 16.72
CA GLY A 79 -1.79 -8.07 16.97
C GLY A 79 -2.91 -8.49 16.01
N ASP A 80 -4.06 -8.84 16.54
CA ASP A 80 -5.21 -9.28 15.75
C ASP A 80 -6.34 -8.22 15.65
N ALA A 81 -6.18 -7.08 16.29
CA ALA A 81 -7.26 -6.10 16.42
C ALA A 81 -7.72 -5.52 15.07
N SER A 82 -6.78 -5.11 14.21
CA SER A 82 -7.11 -4.67 12.85
C SER A 82 -7.66 -5.81 11.99
N LEU A 83 -7.12 -7.03 12.13
CA LEU A 83 -7.60 -8.19 11.38
C LEU A 83 -9.03 -8.57 11.77
N ASN A 84 -9.36 -8.56 13.07
CA ASN A 84 -10.71 -8.80 13.57
C ASN A 84 -11.71 -7.79 12.99
N TRP A 85 -11.31 -6.51 12.94
CA TRP A 85 -12.14 -5.45 12.38
C TRP A 85 -12.40 -5.66 10.88
N ILE A 86 -11.33 -5.93 10.12
CA ILE A 86 -11.36 -6.12 8.66
C ILE A 86 -12.24 -7.33 8.30
N GLU A 87 -12.04 -8.46 8.98
CA GLU A 87 -12.82 -9.67 8.77
C GLU A 87 -14.29 -9.47 9.11
N SER A 88 -14.59 -8.82 10.27
CA SER A 88 -15.96 -8.51 10.69
C SER A 88 -16.67 -7.53 9.76
N ALA A 89 -15.94 -6.65 9.09
CA ALA A 89 -16.46 -5.77 8.06
C ALA A 89 -16.68 -6.47 6.71
N GLY A 90 -16.28 -7.73 6.56
CA GLY A 90 -16.44 -8.54 5.35
C GLY A 90 -15.32 -8.38 4.32
N CYS A 91 -14.23 -7.68 4.64
CA CYS A 91 -13.07 -7.53 3.76
C CYS A 91 -12.08 -8.69 3.90
N ARG A 92 -11.20 -8.84 2.90
CA ARG A 92 -10.25 -9.97 2.81
C ARG A 92 -8.84 -9.55 2.43
N VAL A 93 -8.55 -8.25 2.31
CA VAL A 93 -7.22 -7.73 1.98
C VAL A 93 -6.85 -6.64 2.97
N VAL A 94 -5.70 -6.76 3.60
CA VAL A 94 -5.11 -5.76 4.49
C VAL A 94 -3.88 -5.12 3.86
N ASN A 95 -3.85 -3.78 3.85
CA ASN A 95 -2.64 -2.99 3.66
C ASN A 95 -2.03 -2.76 5.04
N LEU A 96 -1.08 -3.58 5.44
CA LEU A 96 -0.51 -3.55 6.78
C LEU A 96 0.52 -2.41 6.88
N LEU A 97 0.22 -1.39 7.67
CA LEU A 97 1.07 -0.23 7.86
C LEU A 97 2.28 -0.57 8.74
N CYS A 98 3.45 -0.63 8.13
CA CYS A 98 4.73 -0.89 8.76
C CYS A 98 5.63 0.34 8.64
N LYS A 99 6.60 0.51 9.52
CA LYS A 99 7.54 1.62 9.43
C LYS A 99 8.67 1.31 8.46
N GLY A 100 8.76 2.09 7.39
CA GLY A 100 9.74 1.95 6.31
C GLY A 100 11.06 2.72 6.53
N SER A 101 11.22 3.46 7.64
CA SER A 101 12.46 4.14 7.99
C SER A 101 12.95 3.76 9.39
N TYR A 102 14.27 3.70 9.56
CA TYR A 102 14.90 3.42 10.87
C TYR A 102 14.46 4.43 11.92
N LYS A 103 14.37 5.71 11.54
CA LYS A 103 13.91 6.79 12.41
C LYS A 103 12.51 6.54 12.97
N HIS A 104 11.55 6.15 12.12
CA HIS A 104 10.18 5.89 12.57
C HIS A 104 10.11 4.67 13.53
N VAL A 105 10.93 3.65 13.32
CA VAL A 105 10.97 2.50 14.25
C VAL A 105 11.53 2.89 15.60
N THR A 106 12.67 3.59 15.61
CA THR A 106 13.39 3.88 16.86
C THR A 106 12.82 5.05 17.63
N GLU A 107 12.38 6.11 16.95
CA GLU A 107 11.91 7.34 17.61
C GLU A 107 10.38 7.36 17.79
N GLN A 108 9.61 6.90 16.79
CA GLN A 108 8.16 6.92 16.86
C GLN A 108 7.59 5.66 17.55
N LEU A 109 7.99 4.46 17.14
CA LEU A 109 7.56 3.22 17.79
C LEU A 109 8.36 2.92 19.05
N ARG A 110 9.55 3.47 19.19
CA ARG A 110 10.50 3.20 20.30
C ARG A 110 10.82 1.70 20.42
N LYS A 111 11.00 1.04 19.27
CA LYS A 111 11.34 -0.37 19.15
C LYS A 111 12.69 -0.57 18.47
N LEU A 112 13.28 -1.74 18.68
CA LEU A 112 14.38 -2.21 17.86
C LEU A 112 13.83 -2.72 16.51
N PRO A 113 14.61 -2.65 15.41
CA PRO A 113 14.21 -3.20 14.11
C PRO A 113 13.73 -4.65 14.18
N GLU A 114 14.44 -5.50 14.92
CA GLU A 114 14.12 -6.91 15.06
C GLU A 114 12.78 -7.16 15.76
N GLN A 115 12.44 -6.31 16.73
CA GLN A 115 11.14 -6.36 17.42
C GLN A 115 10.01 -6.00 16.45
N HIS A 116 10.18 -4.91 15.67
CA HIS A 116 9.19 -4.50 14.69
C HIS A 116 8.99 -5.56 13.60
N ILE A 117 10.09 -6.16 13.11
CA ILE A 117 10.03 -7.26 12.15
C ILE A 117 9.28 -8.46 12.73
N ALA A 118 9.57 -8.84 13.98
CA ALA A 118 8.89 -9.95 14.65
C ALA A 118 7.38 -9.70 14.79
N ASP A 119 6.97 -8.47 15.15
CA ASP A 119 5.56 -8.08 15.25
C ASP A 119 4.86 -8.17 13.87
N ILE A 120 5.50 -7.68 12.80
CA ILE A 120 4.96 -7.78 11.44
C ILE A 120 4.76 -9.24 11.04
N ARG A 121 5.77 -10.08 11.24
CA ARG A 121 5.71 -11.52 10.94
C ARG A 121 4.56 -12.21 11.66
N SER A 122 4.34 -11.87 12.93
CA SER A 122 3.22 -12.39 13.72
C SER A 122 1.87 -12.01 13.11
N VAL A 123 1.67 -10.74 12.73
CA VAL A 123 0.42 -10.29 12.12
C VAL A 123 0.20 -10.93 10.73
N VAL A 124 1.27 -11.07 9.93
CA VAL A 124 1.19 -11.74 8.61
C VAL A 124 0.78 -13.21 8.78
N SER A 125 1.32 -13.91 9.78
CA SER A 125 0.93 -15.31 10.08
C SER A 125 -0.55 -15.40 10.44
N LEU A 126 -1.01 -14.55 11.37
CA LEU A 126 -2.41 -14.50 11.78
C LEU A 126 -3.36 -14.17 10.61
N ALA A 127 -2.99 -13.23 9.74
CA ALA A 127 -3.77 -12.88 8.56
C ALA A 127 -3.87 -14.09 7.60
N THR A 128 -2.76 -14.78 7.36
CA THR A 128 -2.70 -15.96 6.50
C THR A 128 -3.59 -17.09 7.02
N GLU A 129 -3.55 -17.37 8.32
CA GLU A 129 -4.38 -18.38 8.97
C GLU A 129 -5.89 -18.10 8.80
N ARG A 130 -6.27 -16.82 8.68
CA ARG A 130 -7.66 -16.36 8.49
C ARG A 130 -8.06 -16.19 7.02
N GLY A 131 -7.16 -16.48 6.07
CA GLY A 131 -7.40 -16.27 4.64
C GLY A 131 -7.51 -14.80 4.26
N ILE A 132 -6.88 -13.90 5.03
CA ILE A 132 -6.75 -12.48 4.71
C ILE A 132 -5.44 -12.28 3.95
N GLU A 133 -5.53 -11.71 2.76
CA GLU A 133 -4.38 -11.38 1.93
C GLU A 133 -3.66 -10.13 2.48
N VAL A 134 -2.33 -10.12 2.42
CA VAL A 134 -1.50 -9.08 3.02
C VAL A 134 -0.71 -8.34 1.95
N ASN A 135 -0.83 -7.02 1.95
CA ASN A 135 0.12 -6.08 1.36
C ASN A 135 0.89 -5.40 2.49
N ILE A 136 2.15 -5.03 2.29
CA ILE A 136 2.95 -4.30 3.27
C ILE A 136 3.11 -2.85 2.82
N TYR A 137 2.66 -1.91 3.64
CA TYR A 137 2.86 -0.48 3.46
C TYR A 137 4.10 -0.05 4.25
N LEU A 138 5.15 0.41 3.56
CA LEU A 138 6.42 0.85 4.19
C LEU A 138 6.36 2.37 4.48
N GLU A 139 5.56 2.78 5.47
CA GLU A 139 5.42 4.20 5.82
C GLU A 139 6.77 4.89 6.00
N ASP A 140 6.93 6.06 5.40
CA ASP A 140 8.18 6.85 5.36
C ASP A 140 9.32 6.17 4.56
N TRP A 141 8.97 5.32 3.59
CA TRP A 141 9.95 4.62 2.77
C TRP A 141 10.91 5.57 2.05
N SER A 142 10.44 6.71 1.54
CA SER A 142 11.29 7.68 0.85
C SER A 142 12.42 8.22 1.73
N ASN A 143 12.17 8.48 3.01
CA ASN A 143 13.22 8.81 3.97
C ASN A 143 14.04 7.57 4.34
N GLY A 144 13.42 6.42 4.44
CA GLY A 144 14.08 5.14 4.72
C GLY A 144 15.15 4.83 3.69
N ILE A 145 14.79 4.74 2.41
CA ILE A 145 15.74 4.40 1.34
C ILE A 145 16.85 5.45 1.17
N LYS A 146 16.55 6.73 1.45
CA LYS A 146 17.51 7.82 1.36
C LYS A 146 18.49 7.86 2.51
N ASN A 147 18.05 7.63 3.75
CA ASN A 147 18.82 7.91 4.96
C ASN A 147 19.18 6.65 5.77
N SER A 148 18.48 5.54 5.55
CA SER A 148 18.69 4.26 6.24
C SER A 148 18.40 3.06 5.31
N PRO A 149 19.04 2.98 4.12
CA PRO A 149 18.77 1.92 3.15
C PRO A 149 19.00 0.52 3.73
N ASP A 150 20.01 0.35 4.57
CA ASP A 150 20.31 -0.95 5.22
C ASP A 150 19.09 -1.45 6.01
N TYR A 151 18.36 -0.57 6.69
CA TYR A 151 17.14 -0.95 7.39
C TYR A 151 16.02 -1.36 6.42
N VAL A 152 15.84 -0.62 5.33
CA VAL A 152 14.81 -0.95 4.31
C VAL A 152 15.07 -2.34 3.74
N PHE A 153 16.32 -2.65 3.39
CA PHE A 153 16.70 -3.97 2.88
C PHE A 153 16.58 -5.05 3.96
N GLN A 154 17.04 -4.81 5.19
CA GLN A 154 16.86 -5.73 6.31
C GLN A 154 15.39 -6.10 6.52
N LEU A 155 14.50 -5.10 6.48
CA LEU A 155 13.06 -5.30 6.66
C LEU A 155 12.47 -6.17 5.54
N ILE A 156 12.75 -5.85 4.28
CA ILE A 156 12.23 -6.62 3.14
C ILE A 156 12.83 -8.02 3.11
N ASP A 157 14.14 -8.19 3.35
CA ASP A 157 14.77 -9.49 3.42
C ASP A 157 14.14 -10.41 4.47
N ALA A 158 13.74 -9.85 5.61
CA ALA A 158 13.06 -10.60 6.66
C ALA A 158 11.61 -10.98 6.32
N LEU A 159 10.99 -10.32 5.34
CA LEU A 159 9.56 -10.48 5.01
C LEU A 159 9.31 -11.11 3.63
N LYS A 160 10.28 -11.09 2.70
CA LYS A 160 10.10 -11.46 1.29
C LYS A 160 9.62 -12.89 1.04
N ASP A 161 9.90 -13.82 1.98
CA ASP A 161 9.50 -15.22 1.85
C ASP A 161 8.15 -15.52 2.51
N LEU A 162 7.48 -14.51 3.07
CA LEU A 162 6.13 -14.62 3.62
C LEU A 162 5.08 -14.47 2.51
N PRO A 163 3.84 -14.93 2.73
CA PRO A 163 2.75 -14.81 1.75
C PRO A 163 2.24 -13.35 1.66
N ILE A 164 3.10 -12.46 1.23
CA ILE A 164 2.84 -11.04 1.00
C ILE A 164 2.66 -10.83 -0.50
N ARG A 165 1.55 -10.21 -0.91
CA ARG A 165 1.25 -9.99 -2.33
C ARG A 165 2.11 -8.88 -2.93
N ARG A 166 2.33 -7.80 -2.19
CA ARG A 166 3.08 -6.62 -2.66
C ARG A 166 3.65 -5.79 -1.53
N PHE A 167 4.70 -5.06 -1.85
CA PHE A 167 5.30 -4.04 -0.99
C PHE A 167 5.01 -2.66 -1.55
N MET A 168 4.37 -1.81 -0.76
CA MET A 168 3.99 -0.45 -1.15
C MET A 168 5.06 0.52 -0.66
N LEU A 169 5.54 1.35 -1.58
CA LEU A 169 6.64 2.30 -1.41
C LEU A 169 6.09 3.74 -1.36
N PRO A 170 5.65 4.24 -0.20
CA PRO A 170 5.08 5.57 -0.10
C PRO A 170 6.15 6.65 0.02
N ASP A 171 6.02 7.68 -0.78
CA ASP A 171 6.62 8.98 -0.53
C ASP A 171 5.72 9.78 0.41
N THR A 172 5.72 9.38 1.69
CA THR A 172 4.77 9.83 2.73
C THR A 172 4.77 11.34 2.94
N LEU A 173 5.91 11.99 2.75
CA LEU A 173 6.06 13.44 2.90
C LEU A 173 6.19 14.18 1.56
N GLY A 174 5.97 13.50 0.43
CA GLY A 174 6.07 14.10 -0.90
C GLY A 174 7.41 14.75 -1.21
N ILE A 175 8.51 14.20 -0.68
CA ILE A 175 9.86 14.81 -0.72
C ILE A 175 10.73 14.37 -1.91
N LEU A 176 10.27 13.41 -2.68
CA LEU A 176 11.02 12.90 -3.83
C LEU A 176 10.84 13.83 -5.04
N ASN A 177 11.84 13.79 -5.90
CA ASN A 177 11.76 14.31 -7.26
C ASN A 177 11.79 13.16 -8.28
N PRO A 178 11.46 13.39 -9.57
CA PRO A 178 11.41 12.35 -10.57
C PRO A 178 12.70 11.53 -10.74
N GLY A 179 13.87 12.17 -10.58
CA GLY A 179 15.17 11.49 -10.64
C GLY A 179 15.37 10.54 -9.49
N ASN A 180 15.17 10.99 -8.26
CA ASN A 180 15.27 10.16 -7.06
C ASN A 180 14.25 9.01 -7.09
N THR A 181 13.02 9.29 -7.48
CA THR A 181 11.96 8.27 -7.59
C THR A 181 12.37 7.15 -8.55
N TYR A 182 12.86 7.52 -9.74
CA TYR A 182 13.34 6.56 -10.70
C TYR A 182 14.46 5.68 -10.14
N GLU A 183 15.51 6.29 -9.57
CA GLU A 183 16.67 5.56 -9.04
C GLU A 183 16.31 4.66 -7.86
N PHE A 184 15.51 5.14 -6.92
CA PHE A 184 15.12 4.34 -5.75
C PHE A 184 14.18 3.20 -6.12
N CYS A 185 13.19 3.42 -6.99
CA CYS A 185 12.33 2.34 -7.47
C CYS A 185 13.14 1.30 -8.27
N LYS A 186 14.06 1.74 -9.13
CA LYS A 186 14.96 0.87 -9.86
C LYS A 186 15.82 0.03 -8.92
N GLN A 187 16.41 0.64 -7.89
CA GLN A 187 17.21 -0.05 -6.88
C GLN A 187 16.40 -1.16 -6.18
N MET A 188 15.15 -0.90 -5.80
CA MET A 188 14.28 -1.90 -5.20
C MET A 188 14.04 -3.10 -6.13
N LEU A 189 13.78 -2.84 -7.40
CA LEU A 189 13.50 -3.87 -8.40
C LEU A 189 14.73 -4.69 -8.76
N GLU A 190 15.90 -4.06 -8.88
CA GLU A 190 17.16 -4.76 -9.14
C GLU A 190 17.56 -5.66 -7.98
N HIS A 191 17.27 -5.21 -6.73
CA HIS A 191 17.56 -6.00 -5.53
C HIS A 191 16.57 -7.15 -5.33
N TYR A 192 15.30 -6.94 -5.71
CA TYR A 192 14.21 -7.89 -5.52
C TYR A 192 13.40 -8.14 -6.80
N PRO A 193 13.99 -8.73 -7.83
CA PRO A 193 13.32 -8.88 -9.14
C PRO A 193 12.07 -9.76 -9.12
N GLY A 194 11.88 -10.55 -8.05
CA GLY A 194 10.70 -11.41 -7.86
C GLY A 194 9.57 -10.81 -7.04
N LEU A 195 9.75 -9.62 -6.46
CA LEU A 195 8.74 -8.98 -5.64
C LEU A 195 7.90 -7.99 -6.44
N HIS A 196 6.65 -7.82 -6.03
CA HIS A 196 5.75 -6.83 -6.59
C HIS A 196 5.80 -5.55 -5.75
N PHE A 197 6.09 -4.42 -6.38
CA PHE A 197 6.13 -3.11 -5.74
C PHE A 197 5.05 -2.19 -6.28
N ASP A 198 4.38 -1.46 -5.38
CA ASP A 198 3.51 -0.33 -5.69
C ASP A 198 4.19 0.96 -5.25
N PHE A 199 4.04 2.04 -6.00
CA PHE A 199 4.51 3.36 -5.60
C PHE A 199 3.33 4.28 -5.28
N HIS A 200 3.38 4.94 -4.11
CA HIS A 200 2.37 5.89 -3.66
C HIS A 200 3.01 7.25 -3.41
N ALA A 201 2.62 8.27 -4.17
CA ALA A 201 3.19 9.62 -4.07
C ALA A 201 2.23 10.60 -3.41
N HIS A 202 2.71 11.30 -2.37
CA HIS A 202 2.10 12.55 -1.89
C HIS A 202 2.56 13.74 -2.73
N ASN A 203 1.84 14.86 -2.64
CA ASN A 203 1.99 15.99 -3.57
C ASN A 203 2.48 17.29 -2.90
N ASP A 204 3.24 17.19 -1.81
CA ASP A 204 3.68 18.37 -1.04
C ASP A 204 4.55 19.33 -1.86
N TYR A 205 5.31 18.82 -2.82
CA TYR A 205 6.11 19.62 -3.75
C TYR A 205 5.51 19.73 -5.16
N ASP A 206 4.23 19.41 -5.34
CA ASP A 206 3.54 19.38 -6.65
C ASP A 206 4.18 18.45 -7.68
N LEU A 207 4.85 17.38 -7.24
CA LEU A 207 5.59 16.45 -8.07
C LEU A 207 4.97 15.04 -8.13
N ALA A 208 3.84 14.78 -7.48
CA ALA A 208 3.27 13.43 -7.35
C ALA A 208 3.09 12.75 -8.73
N VAL A 209 2.49 13.42 -9.69
CA VAL A 209 2.26 12.85 -11.03
C VAL A 209 3.58 12.57 -11.75
N ALA A 210 4.55 13.48 -11.67
CA ALA A 210 5.87 13.31 -12.28
C ALA A 210 6.65 12.15 -11.61
N ASN A 211 6.51 12.00 -10.29
CA ASN A 211 7.12 10.91 -9.52
C ASN A 211 6.48 9.57 -9.87
N VAL A 212 5.14 9.48 -9.94
CA VAL A 212 4.44 8.26 -10.39
C VAL A 212 4.87 7.86 -11.79
N TYR A 213 4.95 8.81 -12.73
CA TYR A 213 5.45 8.53 -14.08
C TYR A 213 6.88 7.97 -14.06
N SER A 214 7.76 8.53 -13.22
CA SER A 214 9.14 8.05 -13.09
C SER A 214 9.23 6.67 -12.44
N ALA A 215 8.40 6.39 -11.44
CA ALA A 215 8.27 5.06 -10.85
C ALA A 215 7.81 4.03 -11.89
N VAL A 216 6.77 4.33 -12.66
CA VAL A 216 6.28 3.44 -13.75
C VAL A 216 7.38 3.19 -14.78
N ARG A 217 8.18 4.19 -15.14
CA ARG A 217 9.32 4.00 -16.03
C ARG A 217 10.38 3.08 -15.45
N ALA A 218 10.72 3.21 -14.18
CA ALA A 218 11.65 2.31 -13.50
C ALA A 218 11.10 0.87 -13.49
N LEU A 219 9.82 0.70 -13.14
CA LEU A 219 9.12 -0.58 -13.09
C LEU A 219 8.99 -1.23 -14.48
N SER A 220 8.81 -0.45 -15.56
CA SER A 220 8.64 -0.96 -16.92
C SER A 220 9.93 -1.49 -17.53
N LEU A 221 11.08 -0.96 -17.13
CA LEU A 221 12.38 -1.35 -17.72
C LEU A 221 12.85 -2.74 -17.30
N ILE A 222 12.35 -3.28 -16.20
CA ILE A 222 12.73 -4.60 -15.69
C ILE A 222 11.79 -5.70 -16.21
N HIS A 223 10.54 -5.37 -16.56
CA HIS A 223 9.62 -6.30 -17.22
C HIS A 223 9.78 -6.37 -18.74
N ILE A 224 10.62 -5.54 -19.33
CA ILE A 224 11.00 -5.64 -20.74
C ILE A 224 12.28 -6.49 -20.83
N SER A 225 12.14 -7.79 -20.66
CA SER A 225 13.22 -8.76 -20.88
C SER A 225 13.45 -9.09 -22.36
N GLU A 226 12.84 -8.32 -23.28
CA GLU A 226 13.20 -8.36 -24.70
C GLU A 226 13.47 -6.96 -25.21
N PRO A 227 14.61 -6.73 -25.89
CA PRO A 227 14.80 -5.49 -26.61
C PRO A 227 13.73 -5.46 -27.70
N THR A 228 12.75 -4.57 -27.56
CA THR A 228 11.93 -4.20 -28.70
C THR A 228 12.90 -3.74 -29.78
N ARG A 229 13.11 -4.57 -30.81
CA ARG A 229 13.79 -4.15 -32.02
C ARG A 229 13.09 -2.90 -32.49
N ARG A 230 13.74 -1.76 -32.36
CA ARG A 230 13.40 -0.60 -33.15
C ARG A 230 13.65 -1.02 -34.58
N THR A 231 12.62 -1.35 -35.33
CA THR A 231 12.68 -1.32 -36.78
C THR A 231 12.97 0.13 -37.14
N PRO A 232 14.10 0.41 -37.82
CA PRO A 232 14.32 1.76 -38.37
C PRO A 232 13.21 2.02 -39.39
N ILE A 233 12.59 3.18 -39.27
CA ILE A 233 11.75 3.74 -40.32
C ILE A 233 12.66 4.25 -41.40
#